data_3aa396809defd57ebf7b111652989ea1
#
_entry.id   3aa396809defd57ebf7b111652989ea1
#
_cell.length_a   1.000
_cell.length_b   1.000
_cell.length_c   1.000
_cell.angle_alpha   90.00
_cell.angle_beta   90.00
_cell.angle_gamma   90.00
#
_symmetry.space_group_name_H-M   'P 1'
#
loop_
_entity.id
_entity.type
_entity.pdbx_description
1 polymer ?
#
loop_
_entity_poly.entity_id
_entity_poly.type
_entity_poly.pdbx_seq_one_letter_code
_entity_poly.pdbx_strand_id
1 'polypeptide(L)'
;TTPGNTMAVNSALPYTGLQSFGTGFLSKFEGSQCDAELLNSVSLIDTPGVLSGEKQRIDRGYSFPQICNWFAARSDIILLLFDPYKLDISDEFKSVIHALRGHDDKVRVVLNKADQVSEQQLLRVYGALTWSLGKVFMTPEVCKVYVGSFNTEPIKTDVNKMHDIFQMEHEALMADLMNIPAKSCDRKVNEFVKRTRALRTHMMIIGDLWKQMPTAFGHEKKQKKLLANIHDEFRKTTMENNLPPGDLPNPERFAAILEPMQLHKFPRVDKKALSSIEEVLTQDIPSLMQRFGNPF
;
A
#
# COMPACT_ATOMS: atom_id res chain seq x y z
N THR A 1 20.14 19.83 0.52
CA THR A 1 19.44 18.64 1.08
C THR A 1 19.04 18.92 2.52
N THR A 2 17.91 18.36 2.94
CA THR A 2 17.42 18.45 4.31
C THR A 2 17.51 17.05 4.95
N PRO A 3 18.19 16.90 6.10
CA PRO A 3 18.34 15.61 6.77
C PRO A 3 16.96 15.04 7.21
N GLY A 4 16.82 13.71 7.16
CA GLY A 4 15.60 13.01 7.50
C GLY A 4 15.12 13.24 8.94
N ASN A 5 16.03 13.37 9.89
CA ASN A 5 15.69 13.74 11.27
C ASN A 5 14.96 15.08 11.33
N THR A 6 15.42 16.09 10.59
CA THR A 6 14.77 17.41 10.52
C THR A 6 13.41 17.33 9.85
N MET A 7 13.31 16.55 8.76
CA MET A 7 12.04 16.36 8.03
C MET A 7 11.00 15.63 8.88
N ALA A 8 11.40 14.63 9.65
CA ALA A 8 10.51 13.84 10.48
C ALA A 8 9.99 14.61 11.72
N VAL A 9 10.69 15.64 12.19
CA VAL A 9 10.25 16.50 13.30
C VAL A 9 9.36 17.65 12.82
N ASN A 10 9.50 18.06 11.57
CA ASN A 10 8.73 19.17 11.01
C ASN A 10 7.27 18.77 10.78
N SER A 11 6.35 19.32 11.57
CA SER A 11 4.92 19.07 11.49
C SER A 11 4.25 19.57 10.19
N ALA A 12 4.90 20.50 9.46
CA ALA A 12 4.42 20.97 8.16
C ALA A 12 4.67 19.96 7.03
N LEU A 13 5.52 18.94 7.26
CA LEU A 13 5.86 17.92 6.30
C LEU A 13 5.14 16.59 6.63
N PRO A 14 4.79 15.76 5.64
CA PRO A 14 4.04 14.53 5.84
C PRO A 14 4.90 13.36 6.37
N TYR A 15 6.07 13.64 6.98
CA TYR A 15 7.08 12.63 7.34
C TYR A 15 7.19 12.33 8.84
N THR A 16 6.35 12.93 9.69
CA THR A 16 6.41 12.74 11.16
C THR A 16 6.29 11.27 11.59
N GLY A 17 5.49 10.47 10.87
CA GLY A 17 5.36 9.03 11.15
C GLY A 17 6.63 8.20 10.91
N LEU A 18 7.63 8.74 10.21
CA LEU A 18 8.90 8.05 9.96
C LEU A 18 9.78 7.95 11.21
N GLN A 19 9.51 8.71 12.26
CA GLN A 19 10.20 8.61 13.54
C GLN A 19 10.15 7.20 14.13
N SER A 20 9.06 6.47 13.88
CA SER A 20 8.87 5.10 14.36
C SER A 20 9.88 4.09 13.79
N PHE A 21 10.55 4.40 12.69
CA PHE A 21 11.57 3.54 12.07
C PHE A 21 12.99 3.74 12.65
N GLY A 22 13.14 4.69 13.56
CA GLY A 22 14.37 4.92 14.30
C GLY A 22 15.47 5.68 13.54
N THR A 23 16.55 5.98 14.27
CA THR A 23 17.66 6.78 13.76
C THR A 23 18.44 6.10 12.63
N GLY A 24 18.49 4.76 12.62
CA GLY A 24 19.16 4.00 11.56
C GLY A 24 18.57 4.23 10.16
N PHE A 25 17.28 4.48 10.08
CA PHE A 25 16.63 4.89 8.84
C PHE A 25 16.75 6.40 8.60
N LEU A 26 16.42 7.20 9.62
CA LEU A 26 16.35 8.67 9.46
C LEU A 26 17.70 9.31 9.10
N SER A 27 18.81 8.70 9.49
CA SER A 27 20.14 9.15 9.11
C SER A 27 20.48 8.93 7.63
N LYS A 28 19.74 8.02 6.96
CA LYS A 28 19.92 7.71 5.53
C LYS A 28 18.80 8.32 4.67
N PHE A 29 17.79 8.88 5.31
CA PHE A 29 16.70 9.56 4.65
C PHE A 29 17.04 11.03 4.47
N GLU A 30 16.96 11.55 3.25
CA GLU A 30 17.24 12.94 2.91
C GLU A 30 16.17 13.49 1.97
N GLY A 31 15.87 14.75 2.10
CA GLY A 31 15.02 15.49 1.17
C GLY A 31 15.84 16.50 0.37
N SER A 32 15.60 16.61 -0.92
CA SER A 32 16.14 17.65 -1.78
C SER A 32 15.00 18.45 -2.40
N GLN A 33 15.21 19.76 -2.52
CA GLN A 33 14.30 20.65 -3.23
C GLN A 33 15.01 21.15 -4.48
N CYS A 34 14.30 21.18 -5.58
CA CYS A 34 14.77 21.67 -6.86
C CYS A 34 13.71 22.60 -7.45
N ASP A 35 14.13 23.67 -8.06
CA ASP A 35 13.24 24.62 -8.76
C ASP A 35 12.89 24.07 -10.14
N ALA A 36 12.02 23.05 -10.14
CA ALA A 36 11.48 22.41 -11.33
C ALA A 36 9.95 22.49 -11.27
N GLU A 37 9.32 22.93 -12.35
CA GLU A 37 7.87 23.11 -12.46
C GLU A 37 7.08 21.85 -12.06
N LEU A 38 7.54 20.68 -12.47
CA LEU A 38 6.95 19.40 -12.13
C LEU A 38 6.88 19.18 -10.60
N LEU A 39 7.93 19.57 -9.87
CA LEU A 39 8.03 19.35 -8.42
C LEU A 39 7.14 20.26 -7.60
N ASN A 40 6.51 21.26 -8.21
CA ASN A 40 5.47 22.06 -7.56
C ASN A 40 4.19 21.25 -7.30
N SER A 41 3.95 20.19 -8.09
CA SER A 41 2.76 19.36 -8.04
C SER A 41 3.02 17.91 -7.68
N VAL A 42 4.28 17.45 -7.78
CA VAL A 42 4.66 16.04 -7.59
C VAL A 42 5.84 15.94 -6.63
N SER A 43 5.76 15.01 -5.69
CA SER A 43 6.89 14.61 -4.85
C SER A 43 7.38 13.24 -5.29
N LEU A 44 8.67 13.10 -5.55
CA LEU A 44 9.31 11.84 -5.92
C LEU A 44 10.02 11.25 -4.71
N ILE A 45 9.76 9.98 -4.42
CA ILE A 45 10.43 9.22 -3.36
C ILE A 45 11.31 8.16 -4.03
N ASP A 46 12.62 8.37 -3.97
CA ASP A 46 13.58 7.35 -4.40
C ASP A 46 13.90 6.41 -3.24
N THR A 47 13.89 5.11 -3.49
CA THR A 47 14.15 4.10 -2.47
C THR A 47 15.46 3.38 -2.76
N PRO A 48 16.17 2.92 -1.72
CA PRO A 48 17.32 2.04 -1.93
C PRO A 48 16.90 0.79 -2.72
N GLY A 49 17.80 0.27 -3.54
CA GLY A 49 17.57 -0.99 -4.24
C GLY A 49 17.35 -2.16 -3.27
N VAL A 50 16.59 -3.16 -3.71
CA VAL A 50 16.42 -4.42 -3.00
C VAL A 50 17.74 -5.19 -2.95
N LEU A 51 17.99 -5.87 -1.83
CA LEU A 51 19.23 -6.61 -1.59
C LEU A 51 19.00 -8.11 -1.69
N SER A 52 19.90 -8.82 -2.35
CA SER A 52 19.83 -10.27 -2.49
C SER A 52 20.53 -11.03 -1.35
N GLY A 53 21.45 -10.37 -0.64
CA GLY A 53 22.25 -10.97 0.44
C GLY A 53 21.65 -10.79 1.84
N GLU A 54 21.61 -11.86 2.63
CA GLU A 54 21.08 -11.80 4.01
C GLU A 54 21.94 -10.88 4.90
N LYS A 55 23.26 -10.96 4.80
CA LYS A 55 24.19 -10.07 5.54
C LYS A 55 23.92 -8.60 5.24
N GLN A 56 23.73 -8.26 3.96
CA GLN A 56 23.47 -6.89 3.54
C GLN A 56 22.11 -6.37 4.07
N ARG A 57 21.13 -7.25 4.24
CA ARG A 57 19.81 -6.89 4.83
C ARG A 57 19.95 -6.58 6.32
N ILE A 58 20.73 -7.36 7.05
CA ILE A 58 21.02 -7.12 8.48
C ILE A 58 21.77 -5.79 8.67
N ASP A 59 22.78 -5.52 7.84
CA ASP A 59 23.57 -4.29 7.90
C ASP A 59 22.76 -3.02 7.58
N ARG A 60 21.59 -3.15 6.96
CA ARG A 60 20.69 -2.03 6.66
C ARG A 60 20.20 -1.34 7.93
N GLY A 61 20.00 -2.07 9.03
CA GLY A 61 19.64 -1.55 10.34
C GLY A 61 18.19 -1.07 10.48
N TYR A 62 17.32 -1.35 9.49
CA TYR A 62 15.88 -1.05 9.50
C TYR A 62 15.10 -2.01 8.60
N SER A 63 13.78 -2.13 8.87
CA SER A 63 12.89 -2.97 8.06
C SER A 63 12.45 -2.25 6.78
N PHE A 64 13.12 -2.55 5.67
CA PHE A 64 12.82 -1.96 4.37
C PHE A 64 11.38 -2.22 3.88
N PRO A 65 10.81 -3.44 4.00
CA PRO A 65 9.41 -3.68 3.60
C PRO A 65 8.41 -2.82 4.37
N GLN A 66 8.65 -2.57 5.67
CA GLN A 66 7.76 -1.72 6.48
C GLN A 66 7.81 -0.26 6.04
N ILE A 67 9.00 0.23 5.67
CA ILE A 67 9.18 1.58 5.14
C ILE A 67 8.49 1.71 3.78
N CYS A 68 8.66 0.73 2.89
CA CYS A 68 7.96 0.71 1.60
C CYS A 68 6.44 0.73 1.80
N ASN A 69 5.89 -0.04 2.74
CA ASN A 69 4.47 -0.01 3.05
C ASN A 69 4.01 1.35 3.58
N TRP A 70 4.82 1.99 4.43
CA TRP A 70 4.51 3.32 4.96
C TRP A 70 4.40 4.37 3.85
N PHE A 71 5.34 4.35 2.88
CA PHE A 71 5.29 5.23 1.72
C PHE A 71 4.17 4.84 0.77
N ALA A 72 3.94 3.56 0.51
CA ALA A 72 2.87 3.07 -0.37
C ALA A 72 1.48 3.53 0.08
N ALA A 73 1.23 3.54 1.40
CA ALA A 73 -0.03 4.04 1.94
C ALA A 73 -0.26 5.54 1.65
N ARG A 74 0.79 6.30 1.35
CA ARG A 74 0.76 7.76 1.13
C ARG A 74 1.00 8.16 -0.30
N SER A 75 1.59 7.28 -1.10
CA SER A 75 1.86 7.52 -2.52
C SER A 75 0.60 7.41 -3.36
N ASP A 76 0.53 8.18 -4.42
CA ASP A 76 -0.52 8.07 -5.43
C ASP A 76 -0.17 7.02 -6.48
N ILE A 77 1.13 6.82 -6.74
CA ILE A 77 1.66 5.80 -7.66
C ILE A 77 2.93 5.15 -7.09
N ILE A 78 3.15 3.90 -7.46
CA ILE A 78 4.32 3.12 -7.06
C ILE A 78 4.93 2.53 -8.33
N LEU A 79 6.16 2.93 -8.64
CA LEU A 79 6.90 2.40 -9.78
C LEU A 79 7.81 1.25 -9.32
N LEU A 80 7.62 0.06 -9.86
CA LEU A 80 8.51 -1.08 -9.67
C LEU A 80 9.40 -1.20 -10.90
N LEU A 81 10.67 -0.83 -10.74
CA LEU A 81 11.65 -0.80 -11.82
C LEU A 81 12.44 -2.11 -11.88
N PHE A 82 12.49 -2.72 -13.05
CA PHE A 82 13.25 -3.92 -13.32
C PHE A 82 14.31 -3.66 -14.41
N ASP A 83 15.44 -4.35 -14.28
CA ASP A 83 16.53 -4.37 -15.25
C ASP A 83 16.55 -5.77 -15.92
N PRO A 84 16.54 -5.88 -17.26
CA PRO A 84 16.50 -7.15 -17.97
C PRO A 84 17.70 -8.06 -17.68
N TYR A 85 18.82 -7.50 -17.23
CA TYR A 85 19.99 -8.28 -16.80
C TYR A 85 19.93 -8.76 -15.35
N LYS A 86 19.01 -8.21 -14.54
CA LYS A 86 18.91 -8.47 -13.09
C LYS A 86 17.47 -8.77 -12.69
N LEU A 87 16.88 -9.79 -13.30
CA LEU A 87 15.52 -10.24 -12.97
C LEU A 87 15.44 -11.09 -11.70
N ASP A 88 16.43 -11.02 -10.83
CA ASP A 88 16.39 -11.77 -9.58
C ASP A 88 15.33 -11.18 -8.64
N ILE A 89 14.23 -11.90 -8.50
CA ILE A 89 13.19 -11.58 -7.51
C ILE A 89 13.66 -12.14 -6.17
N SER A 90 14.52 -11.39 -5.51
CA SER A 90 15.05 -11.72 -4.19
C SER A 90 13.93 -11.87 -3.15
N ASP A 91 14.23 -12.55 -2.03
CA ASP A 91 13.25 -12.71 -0.95
C ASP A 91 12.91 -11.37 -0.28
N GLU A 92 13.84 -10.40 -0.26
CA GLU A 92 13.52 -9.04 0.18
C GLU A 92 12.51 -8.39 -0.75
N PHE A 93 12.67 -8.56 -2.08
CA PHE A 93 11.71 -8.04 -3.04
C PHE A 93 10.32 -8.67 -2.89
N LYS A 94 10.25 -9.99 -2.70
CA LYS A 94 8.98 -10.68 -2.39
C LYS A 94 8.34 -10.11 -1.12
N SER A 95 9.14 -9.86 -0.09
CA SER A 95 8.68 -9.26 1.16
C SER A 95 8.14 -7.83 0.96
N VAL A 96 8.79 -7.04 0.10
CA VAL A 96 8.31 -5.71 -0.29
C VAL A 96 6.97 -5.81 -1.01
N ILE A 97 6.85 -6.67 -2.04
CA ILE A 97 5.58 -6.84 -2.76
C ILE A 97 4.47 -7.33 -1.81
N HIS A 98 4.77 -8.25 -0.90
CA HIS A 98 3.79 -8.65 0.12
C HIS A 98 3.37 -7.48 1.03
N ALA A 99 4.27 -6.58 1.35
CA ALA A 99 3.96 -5.37 2.12
C ALA A 99 3.11 -4.36 1.32
N LEU A 100 3.21 -4.38 -0.02
CA LEU A 100 2.42 -3.52 -0.90
C LEU A 100 0.99 -4.03 -1.18
N ARG A 101 0.63 -5.20 -0.69
CA ARG A 101 -0.73 -5.75 -0.86
C ARG A 101 -1.80 -4.76 -0.35
N GLY A 102 -2.85 -4.61 -1.16
CA GLY A 102 -3.92 -3.63 -0.91
C GLY A 102 -3.65 -2.25 -1.53
N HIS A 103 -2.48 -2.08 -2.18
CA HIS A 103 -2.11 -0.91 -2.98
C HIS A 103 -1.86 -1.27 -4.44
N ASP A 104 -2.37 -2.42 -4.89
CA ASP A 104 -2.11 -2.98 -6.23
C ASP A 104 -2.56 -2.03 -7.36
N ASP A 105 -3.62 -1.30 -7.13
CA ASP A 105 -4.15 -0.26 -8.03
C ASP A 105 -3.15 0.89 -8.31
N LYS A 106 -2.23 1.14 -7.38
CA LYS A 106 -1.18 2.16 -7.49
C LYS A 106 0.09 1.66 -8.17
N VAL A 107 0.27 0.35 -8.28
CA VAL A 107 1.51 -0.25 -8.78
C VAL A 107 1.59 -0.18 -10.29
N ARG A 108 2.74 0.26 -10.80
CA ARG A 108 3.13 0.20 -12.20
C ARG A 108 4.47 -0.49 -12.31
N VAL A 109 4.53 -1.47 -13.16
CA VAL A 109 5.77 -2.23 -13.41
C VAL A 109 6.44 -1.68 -14.65
N VAL A 110 7.73 -1.41 -14.55
CA VAL A 110 8.54 -0.87 -15.64
C VAL A 110 9.76 -1.76 -15.86
N LEU A 111 9.89 -2.33 -17.03
CA LEU A 111 11.09 -3.01 -17.49
C LEU A 111 11.97 -1.99 -18.22
N ASN A 112 12.90 -1.39 -17.47
CA ASN A 112 13.80 -0.35 -17.94
C ASN A 112 15.02 -0.97 -18.63
N LYS A 113 15.75 -0.19 -19.43
CA LYS A 113 16.95 -0.61 -20.19
C LYS A 113 16.68 -1.74 -21.18
N ALA A 114 15.48 -1.79 -21.71
CA ALA A 114 15.06 -2.83 -22.66
C ALA A 114 15.82 -2.77 -23.99
N ASP A 115 16.42 -1.61 -24.32
CA ASP A 115 17.29 -1.39 -25.48
C ASP A 115 18.64 -2.12 -25.39
N GLN A 116 19.03 -2.60 -24.20
CA GLN A 116 20.31 -3.25 -24.00
C GLN A 116 20.29 -4.75 -24.32
N VAL A 117 19.13 -5.34 -24.53
CA VAL A 117 18.96 -6.76 -24.84
C VAL A 117 18.33 -6.93 -26.21
N SER A 118 18.60 -8.07 -26.87
CA SER A 118 17.98 -8.39 -28.16
C SER A 118 16.46 -8.61 -28.01
N GLU A 119 15.73 -8.46 -29.10
CA GLU A 119 14.27 -8.68 -29.14
C GLU A 119 13.88 -10.07 -28.59
N GLN A 120 14.62 -11.10 -28.98
CA GLN A 120 14.37 -12.46 -28.49
C GLN A 120 14.62 -12.61 -26.99
N GLN A 121 15.67 -11.97 -26.48
CA GLN A 121 15.96 -11.94 -25.03
C GLN A 121 14.89 -11.16 -24.30
N LEU A 122 14.46 -10.01 -24.85
CA LEU A 122 13.43 -9.17 -24.25
C LEU A 122 12.10 -9.92 -24.07
N LEU A 123 11.66 -10.68 -25.09
CA LEU A 123 10.45 -11.50 -25.00
C LEU A 123 10.55 -12.56 -23.89
N ARG A 124 11.71 -13.22 -23.75
CA ARG A 124 11.93 -14.21 -22.68
C ARG A 124 11.92 -13.56 -21.30
N VAL A 125 12.59 -12.42 -21.16
CA VAL A 125 12.65 -11.64 -19.93
C VAL A 125 11.27 -11.15 -19.53
N TYR A 126 10.52 -10.59 -20.47
CA TYR A 126 9.15 -10.13 -20.26
C TYR A 126 8.23 -11.26 -19.77
N GLY A 127 8.28 -12.43 -20.42
CA GLY A 127 7.51 -13.59 -20.03
C GLY A 127 7.87 -14.10 -18.63
N ALA A 128 9.19 -14.17 -18.32
CA ALA A 128 9.67 -14.57 -17.01
C ALA A 128 9.26 -13.59 -15.91
N LEU A 129 9.37 -12.28 -16.17
CA LEU A 129 8.95 -11.23 -15.24
C LEU A 129 7.45 -11.32 -14.95
N THR A 130 6.62 -11.37 -15.99
CA THR A 130 5.16 -11.44 -15.88
C THR A 130 4.72 -12.69 -15.09
N TRP A 131 5.32 -13.85 -15.40
CA TRP A 131 5.08 -15.08 -14.66
C TRP A 131 5.43 -14.96 -13.18
N SER A 132 6.59 -14.37 -12.89
CA SER A 132 7.07 -14.22 -11.52
C SER A 132 6.21 -13.23 -10.71
N LEU A 133 5.80 -12.13 -11.33
CA LEU A 133 4.90 -11.14 -10.72
C LEU A 133 3.53 -11.74 -10.44
N GLY A 134 2.96 -12.52 -11.36
CA GLY A 134 1.68 -13.20 -11.16
C GLY A 134 1.65 -14.10 -9.93
N LYS A 135 2.79 -14.75 -9.62
CA LYS A 135 2.94 -15.59 -8.42
C LYS A 135 2.99 -14.76 -7.12
N VAL A 136 3.53 -13.55 -7.18
CA VAL A 136 3.77 -12.74 -5.98
C VAL A 136 2.58 -11.83 -5.68
N PHE A 137 1.98 -11.20 -6.70
CA PHE A 137 0.80 -10.37 -6.53
C PHE A 137 -0.48 -11.17 -6.22
N MET A 138 -0.53 -12.44 -6.65
CA MET A 138 -1.70 -13.32 -6.45
C MET A 138 -3.01 -12.68 -6.95
N THR A 139 -2.94 -11.81 -7.96
CA THR A 139 -4.10 -11.22 -8.61
C THR A 139 -4.50 -12.09 -9.82
N PRO A 140 -5.81 -12.19 -10.13
CA PRO A 140 -6.27 -12.91 -11.32
C PRO A 140 -5.89 -12.21 -12.63
N GLU A 141 -5.57 -10.92 -12.56
CA GLU A 141 -5.20 -10.11 -13.72
C GLU A 141 -3.68 -10.02 -13.86
N VAL A 142 -3.22 -10.08 -15.11
CA VAL A 142 -1.81 -9.88 -15.43
C VAL A 142 -1.47 -8.40 -15.28
N CYS A 143 -0.51 -8.09 -14.44
CA CYS A 143 -0.03 -6.73 -14.25
C CYS A 143 0.56 -6.18 -15.56
N LYS A 144 0.14 -4.99 -15.99
CA LYS A 144 0.75 -4.32 -17.16
C LYS A 144 2.20 -3.99 -16.84
N VAL A 145 3.09 -4.38 -17.74
CA VAL A 145 4.53 -4.07 -17.70
C VAL A 145 4.85 -3.10 -18.80
N TYR A 146 5.25 -1.88 -18.46
CA TYR A 146 5.77 -0.90 -19.40
C TYR A 146 7.21 -1.27 -19.78
N VAL A 147 7.50 -1.33 -21.06
CA VAL A 147 8.80 -1.76 -21.56
C VAL A 147 9.47 -0.58 -22.28
N GLY A 148 10.70 -0.26 -21.90
CA GLY A 148 11.39 0.85 -22.54
C GLY A 148 12.80 1.10 -22.02
N SER A 149 13.40 2.15 -22.52
CA SER A 149 14.67 2.70 -22.07
C SER A 149 14.43 4.09 -21.49
N PHE A 150 14.19 4.17 -20.18
CA PHE A 150 13.86 5.39 -19.47
C PHE A 150 15.12 6.02 -18.88
N ASN A 151 16.03 6.45 -19.73
CA ASN A 151 17.27 7.13 -19.37
C ASN A 151 17.52 8.32 -20.30
N THR A 152 18.54 9.09 -20.02
CA THR A 152 18.95 10.26 -20.83
C THR A 152 19.87 9.90 -22.01
N GLU A 153 20.30 8.65 -22.09
CA GLU A 153 21.17 8.18 -23.19
C GLU A 153 20.33 7.85 -24.43
N PRO A 154 20.89 7.99 -25.64
CA PRO A 154 20.21 7.57 -26.85
C PRO A 154 19.93 6.07 -26.83
N ILE A 155 18.76 5.68 -27.32
CA ILE A 155 18.35 4.27 -27.41
C ILE A 155 19.32 3.51 -28.31
N LYS A 156 19.78 2.35 -27.86
CA LYS A 156 20.70 1.47 -28.62
C LYS A 156 19.96 0.70 -29.70
N THR A 157 19.79 1.31 -30.87
CA THR A 157 19.09 0.72 -32.01
C THR A 157 19.83 -0.44 -32.65
N ASP A 158 21.15 -0.56 -32.41
CA ASP A 158 21.99 -1.64 -32.94
C ASP A 158 21.65 -3.01 -32.35
N VAL A 159 21.14 -3.02 -31.09
CA VAL A 159 20.85 -4.25 -30.34
C VAL A 159 19.37 -4.62 -30.45
N ASN A 160 18.48 -3.63 -30.50
CA ASN A 160 17.04 -3.86 -30.50
C ASN A 160 16.34 -2.86 -31.41
N LYS A 161 15.52 -3.38 -32.35
CA LYS A 161 14.77 -2.59 -33.31
C LYS A 161 13.36 -2.21 -32.90
N MET A 162 12.99 -2.47 -31.61
CA MET A 162 11.65 -2.20 -31.06
C MET A 162 11.46 -0.74 -30.65
N HIS A 163 12.13 0.20 -31.28
CA HIS A 163 12.09 1.62 -30.95
C HIS A 163 10.67 2.18 -30.88
N ASP A 164 9.84 1.85 -31.87
CA ASP A 164 8.45 2.33 -31.93
C ASP A 164 7.63 1.83 -30.74
N ILE A 165 7.86 0.58 -30.32
CA ILE A 165 7.20 0.01 -29.12
C ILE A 165 7.66 0.75 -27.88
N PHE A 166 8.96 1.02 -27.73
CA PHE A 166 9.47 1.77 -26.58
C PHE A 166 8.90 3.18 -26.51
N GLN A 167 8.74 3.83 -27.67
CA GLN A 167 8.13 5.15 -27.76
C GLN A 167 6.65 5.10 -27.32
N MET A 168 5.87 4.15 -27.85
CA MET A 168 4.46 3.97 -27.46
C MET A 168 4.30 3.68 -25.96
N GLU A 169 5.13 2.80 -25.40
CA GLU A 169 5.08 2.47 -23.97
C GLU A 169 5.55 3.63 -23.09
N HIS A 170 6.51 4.43 -23.57
CA HIS A 170 6.91 5.67 -22.91
C HIS A 170 5.75 6.67 -22.85
N GLU A 171 5.09 6.93 -23.97
CA GLU A 171 3.94 7.82 -24.05
C GLU A 171 2.79 7.32 -23.17
N ALA A 172 2.52 6.01 -23.17
CA ALA A 172 1.49 5.41 -22.33
C ALA A 172 1.80 5.56 -20.81
N LEU A 173 3.07 5.36 -20.40
CA LEU A 173 3.49 5.58 -19.03
C LEU A 173 3.37 7.06 -18.65
N MET A 174 3.84 7.96 -19.51
CA MET A 174 3.75 9.41 -19.27
C MET A 174 2.29 9.87 -19.15
N ALA A 175 1.40 9.38 -20.03
CA ALA A 175 -0.02 9.67 -19.96
C ALA A 175 -0.64 9.19 -18.62
N ASP A 176 -0.27 8.00 -18.15
CA ASP A 176 -0.73 7.50 -16.84
C ASP A 176 -0.21 8.36 -15.68
N LEU A 177 1.06 8.79 -15.73
CA LEU A 177 1.66 9.69 -14.74
C LEU A 177 0.99 11.08 -14.75
N MET A 178 0.74 11.65 -15.92
CA MET A 178 0.06 12.96 -16.04
C MET A 178 -1.39 12.93 -15.57
N ASN A 179 -2.03 11.77 -15.58
CA ASN A 179 -3.38 11.58 -15.06
C ASN A 179 -3.45 11.36 -13.54
N ILE A 180 -2.31 11.33 -12.83
CA ILE A 180 -2.28 11.14 -11.36
C ILE A 180 -3.14 12.18 -10.64
N PRO A 181 -3.05 13.49 -10.92
CA PRO A 181 -3.82 14.51 -10.18
C PRO A 181 -5.33 14.28 -10.30
N ALA A 182 -5.82 13.96 -11.49
CA ALA A 182 -7.24 13.68 -11.71
C ALA A 182 -7.72 12.44 -10.94
N LYS A 183 -6.93 11.36 -10.96
CA LYS A 183 -7.24 10.10 -10.27
C LYS A 183 -6.93 10.15 -8.76
N SER A 184 -6.19 11.13 -8.28
CA SER A 184 -5.77 11.24 -6.88
C SER A 184 -6.97 11.50 -5.96
N CYS A 185 -7.92 12.31 -6.37
CA CYS A 185 -9.12 12.59 -5.61
C CYS A 185 -9.95 11.31 -5.41
N ASP A 186 -10.21 10.58 -6.50
CA ASP A 186 -10.98 9.33 -6.48
C ASP A 186 -10.32 8.29 -5.57
N ARG A 187 -8.99 8.15 -5.67
CA ARG A 187 -8.24 7.24 -4.80
C ARG A 187 -8.34 7.63 -3.33
N LYS A 188 -8.22 8.91 -2.99
CA LYS A 188 -8.36 9.39 -1.61
C LYS A 188 -9.76 9.13 -1.06
N VAL A 189 -10.78 9.36 -1.88
CA VAL A 189 -12.17 9.06 -1.50
C VAL A 189 -12.35 7.55 -1.30
N ASN A 190 -11.88 6.72 -2.23
CA ASN A 190 -11.96 5.25 -2.12
C ASN A 190 -11.21 4.74 -0.88
N GLU A 191 -10.03 5.27 -0.58
CA GLU A 191 -9.30 4.90 0.63
C GLU A 191 -10.03 5.35 1.89
N PHE A 192 -10.62 6.53 1.88
CA PHE A 192 -11.45 7.01 2.99
C PHE A 192 -12.67 6.09 3.20
N VAL A 193 -13.35 5.69 2.13
CA VAL A 193 -14.45 4.70 2.19
C VAL A 193 -14.00 3.38 2.81
N LYS A 194 -12.88 2.82 2.31
CA LYS A 194 -12.32 1.57 2.86
C LYS A 194 -12.03 1.67 4.36
N ARG A 195 -11.39 2.77 4.79
CA ARG A 195 -11.08 3.02 6.22
C ARG A 195 -12.34 3.19 7.05
N THR A 196 -13.33 3.91 6.53
CA THR A 196 -14.61 4.15 7.24
C THR A 196 -15.39 2.86 7.40
N ARG A 197 -15.44 2.00 6.37
CA ARG A 197 -16.04 0.66 6.45
C ARG A 197 -15.30 -0.23 7.45
N ALA A 198 -13.97 -0.25 7.40
CA ALA A 198 -13.16 -1.01 8.35
C ALA A 198 -13.39 -0.53 9.79
N LEU A 199 -13.45 0.78 10.05
CA LEU A 199 -13.76 1.34 11.36
C LEU A 199 -15.15 0.89 11.84
N ARG A 200 -16.18 1.00 10.98
CA ARG A 200 -17.54 0.53 11.27
C ARG A 200 -17.54 -0.94 11.70
N THR A 201 -16.88 -1.79 10.90
CA THR A 201 -16.77 -3.23 11.17
C THR A 201 -16.07 -3.51 12.48
N HIS A 202 -14.94 -2.84 12.77
CA HIS A 202 -14.23 -2.97 14.04
C HIS A 202 -15.09 -2.55 15.23
N MET A 203 -15.81 -1.44 15.12
CA MET A 203 -16.71 -0.97 16.19
C MET A 203 -17.82 -1.97 16.45
N MET A 204 -18.41 -2.58 15.42
CA MET A 204 -19.46 -3.59 15.58
C MET A 204 -18.93 -4.85 16.26
N ILE A 205 -17.79 -5.40 15.79
CA ILE A 205 -17.19 -6.60 16.37
C ILE A 205 -16.81 -6.36 17.85
N ILE A 206 -16.09 -5.26 18.13
CA ILE A 206 -15.70 -4.91 19.50
C ILE A 206 -16.94 -4.68 20.38
N GLY A 207 -17.96 -4.00 19.85
CA GLY A 207 -19.21 -3.75 20.56
C GLY A 207 -19.93 -5.03 20.94
N ASP A 208 -19.99 -6.03 20.05
CA ASP A 208 -20.65 -7.30 20.31
C ASP A 208 -19.85 -8.18 21.28
N LEU A 209 -18.51 -8.18 21.17
CA LEU A 209 -17.64 -8.82 22.16
C LEU A 209 -17.79 -8.16 23.55
N TRP A 210 -17.83 -6.83 23.59
CA TRP A 210 -18.00 -6.06 24.83
C TRP A 210 -19.34 -6.34 25.52
N LYS A 211 -20.45 -6.42 24.79
CA LYS A 211 -21.78 -6.76 25.32
C LYS A 211 -21.81 -8.11 26.03
N GLN A 212 -20.95 -9.04 25.64
CA GLN A 212 -20.85 -10.36 26.22
C GLN A 212 -19.97 -10.41 27.48
N MET A 213 -19.27 -9.30 27.79
CA MET A 213 -18.44 -9.23 28.99
C MET A 213 -19.29 -9.16 30.28
N PRO A 214 -18.91 -9.88 31.36
CA PRO A 214 -19.61 -9.78 32.61
C PRO A 214 -19.43 -8.40 33.25
N THR A 215 -20.39 -7.97 34.08
CA THR A 215 -20.37 -6.65 34.72
C THR A 215 -19.52 -6.58 35.99
N ALA A 216 -19.30 -7.70 36.69
CA ALA A 216 -18.64 -7.69 37.99
C ALA A 216 -17.33 -8.49 38.02
N PHE A 217 -17.36 -9.79 37.77
CA PHE A 217 -16.20 -10.67 37.96
C PHE A 217 -16.00 -11.62 36.74
N GLY A 218 -14.78 -12.15 36.58
CA GLY A 218 -14.48 -13.17 35.58
C GLY A 218 -14.17 -12.63 34.19
N HIS A 219 -13.80 -11.35 34.07
CA HIS A 219 -13.48 -10.68 32.79
C HIS A 219 -12.44 -11.42 31.99
N GLU A 220 -11.30 -11.78 32.57
CA GLU A 220 -10.21 -12.46 31.86
C GLU A 220 -10.63 -13.84 31.33
N LYS A 221 -11.31 -14.64 32.15
CA LYS A 221 -11.79 -15.96 31.74
C LYS A 221 -12.78 -15.87 30.60
N LYS A 222 -13.70 -14.91 30.66
CA LYS A 222 -14.69 -14.67 29.59
C LYS A 222 -14.02 -14.17 28.33
N GLN A 223 -13.09 -13.21 28.43
CA GLN A 223 -12.34 -12.68 27.30
C GLN A 223 -11.55 -13.79 26.59
N LYS A 224 -10.78 -14.61 27.32
CA LYS A 224 -10.07 -15.76 26.74
C LYS A 224 -11.01 -16.71 25.99
N LYS A 225 -12.21 -16.99 26.55
CA LYS A 225 -13.20 -17.83 25.88
C LYS A 225 -13.73 -17.21 24.59
N LEU A 226 -14.00 -15.90 24.56
CA LEU A 226 -14.45 -15.19 23.37
C LEU A 226 -13.36 -15.17 22.28
N LEU A 227 -12.11 -14.90 22.66
CA LEU A 227 -10.99 -14.87 21.71
C LEU A 227 -10.65 -16.26 21.17
N ALA A 228 -10.80 -17.33 21.98
CA ALA A 228 -10.66 -18.71 21.52
C ALA A 228 -11.72 -19.10 20.46
N ASN A 229 -12.90 -18.49 20.51
CA ASN A 229 -14.01 -18.72 19.56
C ASN A 229 -14.19 -17.55 18.59
N ILE A 230 -13.14 -16.81 18.28
CA ILE A 230 -13.23 -15.55 17.53
C ILE A 230 -13.89 -15.72 16.15
N HIS A 231 -13.68 -16.85 15.48
CA HIS A 231 -14.30 -17.14 14.18
C HIS A 231 -15.83 -17.21 14.27
N ASP A 232 -16.38 -17.82 15.30
CA ASP A 232 -17.83 -17.92 15.50
C ASP A 232 -18.41 -16.56 15.88
N GLU A 233 -17.71 -15.79 16.70
CA GLU A 233 -18.12 -14.42 17.06
C GLU A 233 -18.13 -13.52 15.82
N PHE A 234 -17.11 -13.62 14.95
CA PHE A 234 -17.09 -12.89 13.68
C PHE A 234 -18.24 -13.28 12.77
N ARG A 235 -18.50 -14.58 12.62
CA ARG A 235 -19.63 -15.08 11.82
C ARG A 235 -20.96 -14.55 12.33
N LYS A 236 -21.17 -14.58 13.65
CA LYS A 236 -22.39 -14.06 14.28
C LYS A 236 -22.57 -12.57 14.02
N THR A 237 -21.56 -11.75 14.32
CA THR A 237 -21.60 -10.29 14.08
C THR A 237 -21.83 -9.98 12.60
N THR A 238 -21.20 -10.74 11.70
CA THR A 238 -21.36 -10.59 10.25
C THR A 238 -22.79 -10.84 9.80
N MET A 239 -23.43 -11.90 10.30
CA MET A 239 -24.81 -12.23 9.97
C MET A 239 -25.79 -11.23 10.56
N GLU A 240 -25.61 -10.82 11.83
CA GLU A 240 -26.50 -9.89 12.53
C GLU A 240 -26.48 -8.49 11.91
N ASN A 241 -25.32 -8.06 11.37
CA ASN A 241 -25.13 -6.71 10.86
C ASN A 241 -24.95 -6.63 9.33
N ASN A 242 -25.12 -7.73 8.61
CA ASN A 242 -24.93 -7.82 7.14
C ASN A 242 -23.59 -7.23 6.67
N LEU A 243 -22.49 -7.60 7.35
CA LEU A 243 -21.18 -7.06 7.00
C LEU A 243 -20.60 -7.74 5.76
N PRO A 244 -20.03 -6.98 4.80
CA PRO A 244 -19.36 -7.56 3.66
C PRO A 244 -18.11 -8.36 4.10
N PRO A 245 -17.89 -9.57 3.59
CA PRO A 245 -16.72 -10.38 3.95
C PRO A 245 -15.38 -9.69 3.71
N GLY A 246 -15.28 -8.83 2.69
CA GLY A 246 -14.08 -8.07 2.35
C GLY A 246 -13.71 -6.97 3.37
N ASP A 247 -14.63 -6.55 4.22
CA ASP A 247 -14.39 -5.53 5.24
C ASP A 247 -13.97 -6.13 6.59
N LEU A 248 -13.96 -7.47 6.70
CA LEU A 248 -13.60 -8.15 7.94
C LEU A 248 -12.08 -8.21 8.11
N PRO A 249 -11.55 -7.87 9.30
CA PRO A 249 -10.15 -8.09 9.62
C PRO A 249 -9.85 -9.59 9.74
N ASN A 250 -8.57 -9.96 9.64
CA ASN A 250 -8.16 -11.34 9.93
C ASN A 250 -8.44 -11.69 11.40
N PRO A 251 -9.24 -12.74 11.68
CA PRO A 251 -9.70 -13.07 13.03
C PRO A 251 -8.57 -13.39 14.01
N GLU A 252 -7.55 -14.14 13.57
CA GLU A 252 -6.43 -14.55 14.43
C GLU A 252 -5.59 -13.33 14.83
N ARG A 253 -5.28 -12.46 13.87
CA ARG A 253 -4.56 -11.22 14.12
C ARG A 253 -5.35 -10.29 15.03
N PHE A 254 -6.66 -10.22 14.84
CA PHE A 254 -7.56 -9.43 15.66
C PHE A 254 -7.58 -9.93 17.11
N ALA A 255 -7.69 -11.24 17.32
CA ALA A 255 -7.62 -11.88 18.63
C ALA A 255 -6.28 -11.63 19.32
N ALA A 256 -5.16 -11.79 18.60
CA ALA A 256 -3.82 -11.54 19.12
C ALA A 256 -3.62 -10.08 19.59
N ILE A 257 -4.21 -9.12 18.90
CA ILE A 257 -4.16 -7.70 19.31
C ILE A 257 -5.00 -7.45 20.56
N LEU A 258 -6.17 -8.09 20.68
CA LEU A 258 -7.06 -7.91 21.83
C LEU A 258 -6.61 -8.70 23.08
N GLU A 259 -5.82 -9.75 22.93
CA GLU A 259 -5.40 -10.61 24.04
C GLU A 259 -4.73 -9.85 25.18
N PRO A 260 -3.74 -8.95 24.95
CA PRO A 260 -3.11 -8.16 26.02
C PRO A 260 -3.98 -7.00 26.51
N MET A 261 -5.09 -6.69 25.85
CA MET A 261 -5.96 -5.57 26.18
C MET A 261 -7.02 -6.00 27.20
N GLN A 262 -7.58 -5.05 27.91
CA GLN A 262 -8.66 -5.29 28.88
C GLN A 262 -9.99 -4.86 28.24
N LEU A 263 -10.66 -5.78 27.53
CA LEU A 263 -11.87 -5.50 26.76
C LEU A 263 -13.00 -4.88 27.60
N HIS A 264 -13.14 -5.29 28.87
CA HIS A 264 -14.14 -4.74 29.80
C HIS A 264 -13.94 -3.26 30.12
N LYS A 265 -12.73 -2.73 29.92
CA LYS A 265 -12.42 -1.30 30.13
C LYS A 265 -12.64 -0.45 28.87
N PHE A 266 -12.96 -1.06 27.75
CA PHE A 266 -13.24 -0.29 26.55
C PHE A 266 -14.52 0.53 26.74
N PRO A 267 -14.60 1.72 26.18
CA PRO A 267 -15.83 2.50 26.18
C PRO A 267 -16.92 1.73 25.43
N ARG A 268 -18.15 1.90 25.89
CA ARG A 268 -19.30 1.38 25.16
C ARG A 268 -19.36 2.02 23.78
N VAL A 269 -19.58 1.20 22.76
CA VAL A 269 -19.74 1.72 21.41
C VAL A 269 -20.95 2.64 21.33
N ASP A 270 -20.70 3.89 20.94
CA ASP A 270 -21.74 4.91 20.84
C ASP A 270 -22.58 4.65 19.57
N LYS A 271 -23.89 4.52 19.75
CA LYS A 271 -24.83 4.37 18.65
C LYS A 271 -24.86 5.60 17.75
N LYS A 272 -24.65 6.79 18.30
CA LYS A 272 -24.56 8.04 17.51
C LYS A 272 -23.34 8.02 16.60
N ALA A 273 -22.18 7.55 17.10
CA ALA A 273 -20.99 7.43 16.29
C ALA A 273 -21.18 6.43 15.13
N LEU A 274 -21.84 5.29 15.38
CA LEU A 274 -22.19 4.36 14.30
C LEU A 274 -23.15 4.98 13.27
N SER A 275 -24.18 5.69 13.72
CA SER A 275 -25.11 6.40 12.84
C SER A 275 -24.42 7.46 12.00
N SER A 276 -23.49 8.23 12.59
CA SER A 276 -22.69 9.21 11.84
C SER A 276 -21.78 8.57 10.79
N ILE A 277 -21.19 7.40 11.10
CA ILE A 277 -20.40 6.64 10.12
C ILE A 277 -21.29 6.16 8.95
N GLU A 278 -22.50 5.71 9.23
CA GLU A 278 -23.47 5.31 8.21
C GLU A 278 -23.89 6.50 7.33
N GLU A 279 -24.14 7.66 7.93
CA GLU A 279 -24.46 8.90 7.23
C GLU A 279 -23.31 9.32 6.29
N VAL A 280 -22.08 9.29 6.78
CA VAL A 280 -20.88 9.55 5.96
C VAL A 280 -20.81 8.61 4.76
N LEU A 281 -21.04 7.31 4.95
CA LEU A 281 -20.96 6.32 3.87
C LEU A 281 -22.11 6.42 2.86
N THR A 282 -23.32 6.79 3.30
CA THR A 282 -24.53 6.75 2.47
C THR A 282 -24.93 8.10 1.89
N GLN A 283 -24.48 9.21 2.48
CA GLN A 283 -24.89 10.55 2.08
C GLN A 283 -23.71 11.46 1.73
N ASP A 284 -22.75 11.62 2.65
CA ASP A 284 -21.67 12.60 2.49
C ASP A 284 -20.72 12.22 1.36
N ILE A 285 -20.28 10.96 1.30
CA ILE A 285 -19.36 10.48 0.27
C ILE A 285 -20.01 10.54 -1.12
N PRO A 286 -21.23 10.01 -1.36
CA PRO A 286 -21.90 10.17 -2.66
C PRO A 286 -22.09 11.63 -3.06
N SER A 287 -22.47 12.50 -2.13
CA SER A 287 -22.61 13.94 -2.38
C SER A 287 -21.28 14.59 -2.76
N LEU A 288 -20.19 14.19 -2.09
CA LEU A 288 -18.84 14.66 -2.39
C LEU A 288 -18.44 14.25 -3.81
N MET A 289 -18.67 12.97 -4.17
CA MET A 289 -18.32 12.45 -5.48
C MET A 289 -19.09 13.13 -6.62
N GLN A 290 -20.37 13.41 -6.43
CA GLN A 290 -21.15 14.16 -7.41
C GLN A 290 -20.58 15.56 -7.68
N ARG A 291 -20.05 16.24 -6.65
CA ARG A 291 -19.44 17.58 -6.79
C ARG A 291 -18.14 17.56 -7.60
N PHE A 292 -17.42 16.45 -7.61
CA PHE A 292 -16.19 16.29 -8.39
C PHE A 292 -16.42 15.80 -9.82
N GLY A 293 -17.69 15.66 -10.26
CA GLY A 293 -18.04 15.38 -11.64
C GLY A 293 -17.61 13.97 -12.11
N ASN A 294 -17.43 13.05 -11.20
CA ASN A 294 -17.11 11.67 -11.54
C ASN A 294 -18.36 10.80 -11.37
N PRO A 295 -19.12 10.54 -12.45
CA PRO A 295 -20.17 9.54 -12.44
C PRO A 295 -19.54 8.15 -12.44
N PHE A 296 -19.87 7.30 -11.47
CA PHE A 296 -19.66 5.87 -11.56
C PHE A 296 -20.58 5.27 -12.59
#